data_6a2256d514ae365d19516a1bd33f22ed
#
_entry.id   6a2256d514ae365d19516a1bd33f22ed
#
_cell.length_a   1.000
_cell.length_b   1.000
_cell.length_c   1.000
_cell.angle_alpha   90.00
_cell.angle_beta   90.00
_cell.angle_gamma   90.00
#
_symmetry.space_group_name_H-M   'P 1'
#
loop_
_entity.id
_entity.type
_entity.pdbx_description
1 polymer ?
#
loop_
_entity_poly.entity_id
_entity_poly.type
_entity_poly.pdbx_seq_one_letter_code
_entity_poly.pdbx_strand_id
1 'polypeptide(L)'
;MKKVFLSFAFRDEDRGLVTAAEQLLASHDLVAVTGKRLGGEALTPAVMQRIEESDALVALLTRRDQKASGRWTTHDWVRDELNNARMKGIRAVALLENEVDVGGAYAEHEQILLDRGNPLDAFLSLSDTIGLWKRQEGRRLKIRIMPDELAALAGYSGGDLKCRYRFLVGGTLTEWRETVQIPEPGGTFLWAGGVQEEFLIQVQLEDHGQQWISPAYPQYVSVELKSVGGPG
;
A
#
# COMPACT_ATOMS: atom_id res chain seq x y z
N MET A 1 0.08 2.57 0.64
CA MET A 1 -0.79 1.37 0.54
C MET A 1 -2.16 1.67 1.11
N LYS A 2 -3.23 1.38 0.35
CA LYS A 2 -4.63 1.61 0.76
C LYS A 2 -5.53 0.40 0.52
N LYS A 3 -5.28 -0.35 -0.57
CA LYS A 3 -6.11 -1.48 -1.00
C LYS A 3 -5.28 -2.75 -0.98
N VAL A 4 -5.81 -3.80 -0.39
CA VAL A 4 -5.21 -5.14 -0.40
C VAL A 4 -6.21 -6.13 -0.97
N PHE A 5 -5.83 -6.84 -2.03
CA PHE A 5 -6.65 -7.92 -2.55
C PHE A 5 -6.54 -9.12 -1.62
N LEU A 6 -7.68 -9.54 -1.04
CA LEU A 6 -7.76 -10.72 -0.20
C LEU A 6 -8.29 -11.89 -1.04
N SER A 7 -7.41 -12.83 -1.36
CA SER A 7 -7.68 -14.03 -2.15
C SER A 7 -7.96 -15.21 -1.24
N PHE A 8 -9.11 -15.85 -1.38
CA PHE A 8 -9.53 -16.98 -0.55
C PHE A 8 -10.60 -17.84 -1.22
N ALA A 9 -10.76 -19.06 -0.73
CA ALA A 9 -11.89 -19.92 -1.09
C ALA A 9 -13.17 -19.48 -0.37
N PHE A 10 -14.30 -19.48 -1.10
CA PHE A 10 -15.60 -19.10 -0.52
C PHE A 10 -16.24 -20.29 0.19
N ARG A 11 -15.59 -20.77 1.28
CA ARG A 11 -16.03 -21.90 2.08
C ARG A 11 -16.47 -21.44 3.48
N ASP A 12 -17.52 -22.05 4.02
CA ASP A 12 -18.02 -21.68 5.35
C ASP A 12 -16.99 -21.91 6.44
N GLU A 13 -16.19 -22.96 6.33
CA GLU A 13 -15.10 -23.30 7.26
C GLU A 13 -13.95 -22.30 7.27
N ASP A 14 -13.78 -21.50 6.21
CA ASP A 14 -12.75 -20.45 6.10
C ASP A 14 -13.27 -19.08 6.55
N ARG A 15 -14.58 -18.95 6.81
CA ARG A 15 -15.21 -17.67 7.15
C ARG A 15 -14.54 -16.95 8.31
N GLY A 16 -14.16 -17.70 9.36
CA GLY A 16 -13.47 -17.12 10.53
C GLY A 16 -12.11 -16.54 10.19
N LEU A 17 -11.32 -17.23 9.35
CA LEU A 17 -10.00 -16.76 8.89
C LEU A 17 -10.14 -15.53 7.99
N VAL A 18 -11.12 -15.54 7.08
CA VAL A 18 -11.41 -14.42 6.19
C VAL A 18 -11.78 -13.17 7.01
N THR A 19 -12.71 -13.32 7.96
CA THR A 19 -13.13 -12.22 8.84
C THR A 19 -11.95 -11.67 9.64
N ALA A 20 -11.10 -12.54 10.20
CA ALA A 20 -9.91 -12.13 10.94
C ALA A 20 -8.91 -11.36 10.02
N ALA A 21 -8.71 -11.83 8.80
CA ALA A 21 -7.88 -11.14 7.82
C ALA A 21 -8.44 -9.75 7.45
N GLU A 22 -9.76 -9.65 7.19
CA GLU A 22 -10.41 -8.37 6.91
C GLU A 22 -10.28 -7.39 8.08
N GLN A 23 -10.48 -7.85 9.32
CA GLN A 23 -10.32 -7.04 10.52
C GLN A 23 -8.88 -6.58 10.73
N LEU A 24 -7.91 -7.47 10.48
CA LEU A 24 -6.49 -7.13 10.56
C LEU A 24 -6.13 -6.05 9.52
N LEU A 25 -6.57 -6.19 8.27
CA LEU A 25 -6.35 -5.19 7.25
C LEU A 25 -6.97 -3.84 7.64
N ALA A 26 -8.20 -3.87 8.16
CA ALA A 26 -8.88 -2.66 8.64
C ALA A 26 -8.14 -2.00 9.82
N SER A 27 -7.54 -2.78 10.73
CA SER A 27 -6.74 -2.23 11.85
C SER A 27 -5.45 -1.53 11.38
N HIS A 28 -5.01 -1.83 10.16
CA HIS A 28 -3.92 -1.13 9.47
C HIS A 28 -4.40 0.00 8.54
N ASP A 29 -5.65 0.45 8.63
CA ASP A 29 -6.27 1.44 7.74
C ASP A 29 -6.27 1.02 6.26
N LEU A 30 -6.38 -0.28 5.99
CA LEU A 30 -6.40 -0.85 4.66
C LEU A 30 -7.80 -1.36 4.30
N VAL A 31 -8.15 -1.22 3.04
CA VAL A 31 -9.41 -1.72 2.50
C VAL A 31 -9.17 -3.09 1.87
N ALA A 32 -9.83 -4.12 2.39
CA ALA A 32 -9.85 -5.43 1.76
C ALA A 32 -10.73 -5.40 0.50
N VAL A 33 -10.15 -5.79 -0.63
CA VAL A 33 -10.83 -5.98 -1.92
C VAL A 33 -10.88 -7.47 -2.20
N THR A 34 -12.03 -8.01 -2.59
CA THR A 34 -12.18 -9.45 -2.83
C THR A 34 -12.77 -9.73 -4.21
N GLY A 35 -12.61 -10.96 -4.70
CA GLY A 35 -13.31 -11.48 -5.88
C GLY A 35 -14.82 -11.72 -5.68
N LYS A 36 -15.33 -11.57 -4.45
CA LYS A 36 -16.73 -11.78 -4.08
C LYS A 36 -17.65 -10.87 -4.92
N ARG A 37 -18.70 -11.44 -5.51
CA ARG A 37 -19.69 -10.80 -6.42
C ARG A 37 -19.35 -10.80 -7.91
N LEU A 38 -18.28 -11.46 -8.35
CA LEU A 38 -17.91 -11.57 -9.76
C LEU A 38 -18.21 -12.94 -10.39
N GLY A 39 -19.09 -13.74 -9.77
CA GLY A 39 -19.54 -15.03 -10.33
C GLY A 39 -18.68 -16.26 -9.99
N GLY A 40 -17.60 -16.13 -9.24
CA GLY A 40 -16.97 -17.25 -8.47
C GLY A 40 -16.22 -18.34 -9.24
N GLU A 41 -16.09 -18.28 -10.56
CA GLU A 41 -15.62 -19.44 -11.34
C GLU A 41 -14.38 -19.15 -12.18
N ALA A 42 -13.37 -18.64 -11.85
CA ALA A 42 -12.10 -18.49 -12.55
C ALA A 42 -11.52 -17.08 -12.42
N LEU A 43 -10.26 -16.95 -12.75
CA LEU A 43 -9.55 -15.69 -12.89
C LEU A 43 -10.17 -14.86 -14.03
N THR A 44 -11.29 -14.19 -13.75
CA THR A 44 -11.97 -13.37 -14.74
C THR A 44 -11.18 -12.07 -14.98
N PRO A 45 -11.32 -11.42 -16.16
CA PRO A 45 -10.70 -10.12 -16.39
C PRO A 45 -11.02 -9.09 -15.29
N ALA A 46 -12.22 -9.14 -14.72
CA ALA A 46 -12.62 -8.26 -13.63
C ALA A 46 -11.87 -8.54 -12.30
N VAL A 47 -11.55 -9.81 -12.00
CA VAL A 47 -10.71 -10.16 -10.85
C VAL A 47 -9.28 -9.71 -11.09
N MET A 48 -8.74 -9.95 -12.29
CA MET A 48 -7.40 -9.49 -12.67
C MET A 48 -7.25 -7.98 -12.52
N GLN A 49 -8.23 -7.21 -13.00
CA GLN A 49 -8.25 -5.76 -12.85
C GLN A 49 -8.25 -5.34 -11.39
N ARG A 50 -9.03 -5.98 -10.52
CA ARG A 50 -9.04 -5.68 -9.07
C ARG A 50 -7.70 -5.97 -8.40
N ILE A 51 -7.02 -7.04 -8.82
CA ILE A 51 -5.66 -7.35 -8.34
C ILE A 51 -4.71 -6.22 -8.78
N GLU A 52 -4.73 -5.81 -10.04
CA GLU A 52 -3.89 -4.75 -10.59
C GLU A 52 -4.15 -3.38 -9.94
N GLU A 53 -5.39 -3.10 -9.52
CA GLU A 53 -5.78 -1.88 -8.80
C GLU A 53 -5.48 -1.93 -7.30
N SER A 54 -4.93 -3.04 -6.80
CA SER A 54 -4.57 -3.23 -5.40
C SER A 54 -3.07 -3.01 -5.19
N ASP A 55 -2.72 -2.49 -4.02
CA ASP A 55 -1.32 -2.21 -3.65
C ASP A 55 -0.57 -3.47 -3.19
N ALA A 56 -1.32 -4.48 -2.74
CA ALA A 56 -0.79 -5.77 -2.30
C ALA A 56 -1.86 -6.86 -2.41
N LEU A 57 -1.43 -8.13 -2.29
CA LEU A 57 -2.29 -9.30 -2.22
C LEU A 57 -1.96 -10.14 -0.98
N VAL A 58 -3.00 -10.58 -0.27
CA VAL A 58 -2.93 -11.59 0.79
C VAL A 58 -3.74 -12.79 0.36
N ALA A 59 -3.13 -13.97 0.27
CA ALA A 59 -3.79 -15.21 -0.14
C ALA A 59 -3.97 -16.14 1.06
N LEU A 60 -5.16 -16.74 1.20
CA LEU A 60 -5.42 -17.82 2.15
C LEU A 60 -5.39 -19.15 1.41
N LEU A 61 -4.29 -19.88 1.53
CA LEU A 61 -4.08 -21.20 0.92
C LEU A 61 -4.51 -22.29 1.91
N THR A 62 -5.82 -22.53 1.97
CA THR A 62 -6.45 -23.48 2.91
C THR A 62 -6.57 -24.86 2.29
N ARG A 63 -6.69 -25.89 3.15
CA ARG A 63 -6.86 -27.30 2.75
C ARG A 63 -8.13 -27.48 1.93
N ARG A 64 -8.04 -28.24 0.82
CA ARG A 64 -9.18 -28.59 -0.02
C ARG A 64 -9.38 -30.10 -0.10
N ASP A 65 -8.65 -30.77 -0.97
CA ASP A 65 -8.76 -32.20 -1.22
C ASP A 65 -7.49 -32.89 -0.75
N GLN A 66 -7.66 -34.04 -0.07
CA GLN A 66 -6.51 -34.81 0.38
C GLN A 66 -5.91 -35.60 -0.77
N LYS A 67 -4.59 -35.49 -0.94
CA LYS A 67 -3.82 -36.27 -1.90
C LYS A 67 -3.55 -37.69 -1.40
N ALA A 68 -3.21 -38.60 -2.29
CA ALA A 68 -2.75 -39.93 -1.95
C ALA A 68 -1.49 -39.94 -1.04
N SER A 69 -0.70 -38.86 -1.06
CA SER A 69 0.45 -38.67 -0.18
C SER A 69 0.10 -38.27 1.25
N GLY A 70 -1.16 -38.09 1.59
CA GLY A 70 -1.63 -37.57 2.88
C GLY A 70 -1.61 -36.04 2.98
N ARG A 71 -0.95 -35.33 2.08
CA ARG A 71 -0.95 -33.86 2.00
C ARG A 71 -2.24 -33.35 1.37
N TRP A 72 -2.50 -32.04 1.48
CA TRP A 72 -3.70 -31.39 0.96
C TRP A 72 -3.42 -30.53 -0.26
N THR A 73 -4.40 -30.45 -1.15
CA THR A 73 -4.44 -29.41 -2.20
C THR A 73 -5.01 -28.12 -1.61
N THR A 74 -4.91 -27.05 -2.35
CA THR A 74 -5.66 -25.80 -2.12
C THR A 74 -6.43 -25.43 -3.39
N HIS A 75 -7.19 -24.35 -3.35
CA HIS A 75 -7.97 -23.90 -4.51
C HIS A 75 -7.08 -23.32 -5.61
N ASP A 76 -7.24 -23.79 -6.83
CA ASP A 76 -6.42 -23.40 -7.96
C ASP A 76 -6.52 -21.90 -8.26
N TRP A 77 -7.74 -21.31 -8.21
CA TRP A 77 -7.89 -19.89 -8.45
C TRP A 77 -7.16 -18.99 -7.44
N VAL A 78 -7.07 -19.38 -6.16
CA VAL A 78 -6.29 -18.62 -5.16
C VAL A 78 -4.80 -18.65 -5.52
N ARG A 79 -4.31 -19.78 -6.01
CA ARG A 79 -2.94 -19.92 -6.53
C ARG A 79 -2.72 -19.05 -7.76
N ASP A 80 -3.68 -19.05 -8.67
CA ASP A 80 -3.60 -18.28 -9.93
C ASP A 80 -3.63 -16.77 -9.65
N GLU A 81 -4.46 -16.30 -8.72
CA GLU A 81 -4.50 -14.92 -8.26
C GLU A 81 -3.16 -14.50 -7.62
N LEU A 82 -2.60 -15.35 -6.74
CA LEU A 82 -1.30 -15.12 -6.12
C LEU A 82 -0.18 -15.03 -7.17
N ASN A 83 -0.16 -15.96 -8.15
CA ASN A 83 0.81 -15.95 -9.23
C ASN A 83 0.66 -14.71 -10.14
N ASN A 84 -0.58 -14.32 -10.45
CA ASN A 84 -0.84 -13.11 -11.23
C ASN A 84 -0.28 -11.86 -10.54
N ALA A 85 -0.53 -11.69 -9.24
CA ALA A 85 0.02 -10.59 -8.45
C ALA A 85 1.56 -10.55 -8.55
N ARG A 86 2.23 -11.71 -8.41
CA ARG A 86 3.68 -11.80 -8.55
C ARG A 86 4.17 -11.40 -9.94
N MET A 87 3.53 -11.91 -10.99
CA MET A 87 3.91 -11.57 -12.38
C MET A 87 3.77 -10.08 -12.69
N LYS A 88 2.85 -9.41 -12.01
CA LYS A 88 2.62 -7.96 -12.12
C LYS A 88 3.50 -7.12 -11.17
N GLY A 89 4.38 -7.76 -10.39
CA GLY A 89 5.23 -7.08 -9.41
C GLY A 89 4.47 -6.51 -8.21
N ILE A 90 3.24 -6.97 -7.97
CA ILE A 90 2.43 -6.59 -6.82
C ILE A 90 2.94 -7.37 -5.59
N ARG A 91 3.13 -6.70 -4.48
CA ARG A 91 3.51 -7.33 -3.21
C ARG A 91 2.50 -8.39 -2.82
N ALA A 92 2.97 -9.59 -2.50
CA ALA A 92 2.06 -10.67 -2.15
C ALA A 92 2.63 -11.55 -1.03
N VAL A 93 1.75 -12.01 -0.14
CA VAL A 93 2.05 -12.98 0.91
C VAL A 93 0.93 -14.02 1.00
N ALA A 94 1.29 -15.26 1.27
CA ALA A 94 0.34 -16.34 1.47
C ALA A 94 0.30 -16.80 2.93
N LEU A 95 -0.89 -16.89 3.52
CA LEU A 95 -1.15 -17.69 4.72
C LEU A 95 -1.37 -19.14 4.26
N LEU A 96 -0.36 -19.98 4.49
CA LEU A 96 -0.36 -21.37 4.04
C LEU A 96 -0.74 -22.29 5.19
N GLU A 97 -1.92 -22.91 5.10
CA GLU A 97 -2.36 -23.88 6.10
C GLU A 97 -1.43 -25.10 6.12
N ASN A 98 -1.11 -25.57 7.32
CA ASN A 98 -0.23 -26.72 7.53
C ASN A 98 -0.65 -27.92 6.64
N GLU A 99 0.33 -28.64 6.12
CA GLU A 99 0.17 -29.80 5.23
C GLU A 99 -0.40 -29.49 3.83
N VAL A 100 -0.72 -28.23 3.51
CA VAL A 100 -1.05 -27.85 2.12
C VAL A 100 0.19 -27.94 1.27
N ASP A 101 0.08 -28.61 0.13
CA ASP A 101 1.13 -28.76 -0.85
C ASP A 101 0.84 -27.84 -2.04
N VAL A 102 1.51 -26.70 -2.07
CA VAL A 102 1.33 -25.73 -3.15
C VAL A 102 2.10 -26.06 -4.40
N GLY A 103 3.19 -26.84 -4.30
CA GLY A 103 4.02 -27.31 -5.42
C GLY A 103 4.63 -26.22 -6.28
N GLY A 104 5.70 -26.57 -7.03
CA GLY A 104 6.26 -25.73 -8.09
C GLY A 104 6.64 -24.31 -7.69
N ALA A 105 6.43 -23.36 -8.60
CA ALA A 105 6.79 -21.96 -8.44
C ALA A 105 6.08 -21.24 -7.25
N TYR A 106 5.01 -21.81 -6.73
CA TYR A 106 4.31 -21.26 -5.57
C TYR A 106 5.08 -21.40 -4.26
N ALA A 107 6.04 -22.32 -4.18
CA ALA A 107 6.91 -22.48 -3.01
C ALA A 107 7.88 -21.28 -2.82
N GLU A 108 8.10 -20.49 -3.86
CA GLU A 108 8.99 -19.31 -3.84
C GLU A 108 8.30 -18.02 -3.36
N HIS A 109 6.97 -18.03 -3.12
CA HIS A 109 6.29 -16.87 -2.55
C HIS A 109 6.61 -16.73 -1.07
N GLU A 110 6.56 -15.49 -0.58
CA GLU A 110 6.58 -15.25 0.86
C GLU A 110 5.38 -15.95 1.50
N GLN A 111 5.65 -16.85 2.44
CA GLN A 111 4.66 -17.71 3.08
C GLN A 111 4.72 -17.57 4.58
N ILE A 112 3.55 -17.48 5.19
CA ILE A 112 3.35 -17.53 6.63
C ILE A 112 2.58 -18.82 6.92
N LEU A 113 3.17 -19.69 7.73
CA LEU A 113 2.50 -20.94 8.10
C LEU A 113 1.28 -20.65 8.97
N LEU A 114 0.16 -21.26 8.60
CA LEU A 114 -1.12 -21.11 9.29
C LEU A 114 -1.49 -22.45 9.96
N ASP A 115 -1.49 -22.44 11.29
CA ASP A 115 -2.15 -23.47 12.07
C ASP A 115 -3.60 -23.08 12.33
N ARG A 116 -4.55 -23.82 11.76
CA ARG A 116 -5.99 -23.54 11.93
C ARG A 116 -6.43 -23.67 13.41
N GLY A 117 -5.78 -24.53 14.21
CA GLY A 117 -6.06 -24.70 15.63
C GLY A 117 -5.56 -23.52 16.48
N ASN A 118 -4.51 -22.85 16.03
CA ASN A 118 -3.95 -21.65 16.68
C ASN A 118 -3.50 -20.64 15.63
N PRO A 119 -4.42 -19.88 15.01
CA PRO A 119 -4.08 -18.99 13.91
C PRO A 119 -3.41 -17.67 14.35
N LEU A 120 -3.29 -17.42 15.65
CA LEU A 120 -2.81 -16.14 16.19
C LEU A 120 -1.42 -15.78 15.67
N ASP A 121 -0.47 -16.71 15.71
CA ASP A 121 0.92 -16.47 15.29
C ASP A 121 1.00 -16.10 13.79
N ALA A 122 0.17 -16.74 12.96
CA ALA A 122 0.08 -16.42 11.55
C ALA A 122 -0.46 -15.01 11.31
N PHE A 123 -1.48 -14.58 12.07
CA PHE A 123 -2.02 -13.23 11.95
C PHE A 123 -1.08 -12.16 12.51
N LEU A 124 -0.32 -12.45 13.56
CA LEU A 124 0.73 -11.54 14.05
C LEU A 124 1.83 -11.36 12.99
N SER A 125 2.31 -12.46 12.40
CA SER A 125 3.30 -12.41 11.30
C SER A 125 2.77 -11.66 10.08
N LEU A 126 1.49 -11.82 9.74
CA LEU A 126 0.85 -11.04 8.68
C LEU A 126 0.80 -9.55 9.02
N SER A 127 0.47 -9.21 10.28
CA SER A 127 0.48 -7.83 10.76
C SER A 127 1.87 -7.19 10.62
N ASP A 128 2.92 -7.91 11.00
CA ASP A 128 4.31 -7.46 10.88
C ASP A 128 4.70 -7.25 9.42
N THR A 129 4.32 -8.17 8.53
CA THR A 129 4.57 -8.06 7.08
C THR A 129 3.89 -6.82 6.50
N ILE A 130 2.61 -6.59 6.83
CA ILE A 130 1.87 -5.40 6.40
C ILE A 130 2.53 -4.13 6.97
N GLY A 131 2.92 -4.14 8.23
CA GLY A 131 3.63 -3.04 8.87
C GLY A 131 4.96 -2.71 8.17
N LEU A 132 5.72 -3.73 7.78
CA LEU A 132 6.94 -3.58 7.00
C LEU A 132 6.66 -2.97 5.62
N TRP A 133 5.64 -3.46 4.91
CA TRP A 133 5.25 -2.90 3.61
C TRP A 133 4.86 -1.43 3.70
N LYS A 134 4.09 -1.05 4.72
CA LYS A 134 3.71 0.36 4.96
C LYS A 134 4.94 1.24 5.24
N ARG A 135 5.90 0.76 6.04
CA ARG A 135 7.15 1.48 6.30
C ARG A 135 7.98 1.67 5.03
N GLN A 136 8.10 0.61 4.22
CA GLN A 136 8.83 0.67 2.94
C GLN A 136 8.19 1.62 1.92
N GLU A 137 6.87 1.71 1.91
CA GLU A 137 6.16 2.65 1.04
C GLU A 137 6.35 4.10 1.48
N GLY A 138 6.57 4.33 2.77
CA GLY A 138 6.66 5.65 3.37
C GLY A 138 5.29 6.35 3.50
N ARG A 139 5.31 7.50 4.12
CA ARG A 139 4.10 8.32 4.33
C ARG A 139 3.84 9.29 3.18
N ARG A 140 2.62 9.81 3.12
CA ARG A 140 2.27 10.91 2.23
C ARG A 140 2.27 12.21 3.02
N LEU A 141 2.92 13.24 2.47
CA LEU A 141 2.88 14.59 3.02
C LEU A 141 2.10 15.52 2.09
N LYS A 142 1.25 16.33 2.69
CA LYS A 142 0.59 17.45 2.02
C LYS A 142 1.46 18.69 2.17
N ILE A 143 1.87 19.27 1.06
CA ILE A 143 2.81 20.39 1.01
C ILE A 143 2.07 21.60 0.46
N ARG A 144 2.04 22.70 1.19
CA ARG A 144 1.49 23.96 0.73
C ARG A 144 2.50 24.67 -0.16
N ILE A 145 2.05 25.16 -1.31
CA ILE A 145 2.85 26.01 -2.20
C ILE A 145 2.88 27.42 -1.63
N MET A 146 4.07 28.01 -1.61
CA MET A 146 4.30 29.39 -1.20
C MET A 146 5.28 30.05 -2.20
N PRO A 147 5.26 31.36 -2.41
CA PRO A 147 4.30 32.35 -1.86
C PRO A 147 2.90 32.23 -2.44
N ASP A 148 1.96 33.02 -1.87
CA ASP A 148 0.55 32.93 -2.25
C ASP A 148 0.30 33.27 -3.72
N GLU A 149 1.10 34.14 -4.35
CA GLU A 149 1.04 34.44 -5.78
C GLU A 149 1.33 33.19 -6.62
N LEU A 150 2.35 32.42 -6.24
CA LEU A 150 2.68 31.16 -6.91
C LEU A 150 1.64 30.09 -6.65
N ALA A 151 1.08 30.05 -5.45
CA ALA A 151 -0.04 29.16 -5.10
C ALA A 151 -1.29 29.47 -5.93
N ALA A 152 -1.60 30.76 -6.17
CA ALA A 152 -2.68 31.18 -7.03
C ALA A 152 -2.43 30.78 -8.50
N LEU A 153 -1.24 31.03 -9.02
CA LEU A 153 -0.85 30.58 -10.35
C LEU A 153 -1.05 29.07 -10.49
N ALA A 154 -0.54 28.28 -9.54
CA ALA A 154 -0.67 26.83 -9.56
C ALA A 154 -2.14 26.37 -9.44
N GLY A 155 -2.99 27.08 -8.73
CA GLY A 155 -4.42 26.76 -8.59
C GLY A 155 -5.26 27.05 -9.83
N TYR A 156 -4.85 28.00 -10.65
CA TYR A 156 -5.56 28.42 -11.87
C TYR A 156 -4.98 27.83 -13.16
N SER A 157 -3.76 27.32 -13.16
CA SER A 157 -3.12 26.73 -14.33
C SER A 157 -3.80 25.40 -14.71
N GLY A 158 -4.61 25.46 -15.75
CA GLY A 158 -5.36 24.30 -16.27
C GLY A 158 -4.46 23.36 -17.07
N GLY A 159 -3.76 22.45 -16.43
CA GLY A 159 -3.12 21.30 -17.09
C GLY A 159 -1.70 21.50 -17.62
N ASP A 160 -1.24 22.72 -17.84
CA ASP A 160 0.11 22.99 -18.38
C ASP A 160 1.20 23.06 -17.29
N LEU A 161 0.81 23.26 -16.03
CA LEU A 161 1.73 23.32 -14.92
C LEU A 161 2.20 21.91 -14.53
N LYS A 162 3.50 21.69 -14.67
CA LYS A 162 4.15 20.46 -14.19
C LYS A 162 4.60 20.65 -12.75
N CYS A 163 4.10 19.79 -11.87
CA CYS A 163 4.48 19.71 -10.48
C CYS A 163 5.30 18.46 -10.22
N ARG A 164 6.45 18.62 -9.59
CA ARG A 164 7.35 17.50 -9.26
C ARG A 164 7.90 17.66 -7.86
N TYR A 165 8.27 16.54 -7.27
CA TYR A 165 9.02 16.51 -6.02
C TYR A 165 10.13 15.46 -6.08
N ARG A 166 11.15 15.64 -5.26
CA ARG A 166 12.20 14.64 -5.03
C ARG A 166 12.69 14.71 -3.60
N PHE A 167 13.51 13.74 -3.25
CA PHE A 167 14.11 13.68 -1.92
C PHE A 167 15.60 13.94 -1.97
N LEU A 168 16.12 14.53 -0.90
CA LEU A 168 17.53 14.52 -0.57
C LEU A 168 17.72 13.52 0.58
N VAL A 169 18.47 12.45 0.33
CA VAL A 169 18.70 11.33 1.24
C VAL A 169 20.19 11.09 1.37
N GLY A 170 20.72 11.23 2.59
CA GLY A 170 22.16 11.03 2.81
C GLY A 170 23.06 11.91 1.93
N GLY A 171 22.61 13.11 1.59
CA GLY A 171 23.35 14.03 0.69
C GLY A 171 23.13 13.80 -0.81
N THR A 172 22.37 12.78 -1.20
CA THR A 172 22.12 12.46 -2.62
C THR A 172 20.67 12.80 -3.00
N LEU A 173 20.49 13.48 -4.13
CA LEU A 173 19.16 13.77 -4.69
C LEU A 173 18.62 12.55 -5.43
N THR A 174 17.35 12.23 -5.19
CA THR A 174 16.62 11.21 -5.96
C THR A 174 16.12 11.79 -7.29
N GLU A 175 15.63 10.90 -8.17
CA GLU A 175 14.93 11.32 -9.37
C GLU A 175 13.65 12.10 -9.05
N TRP A 176 13.25 12.98 -9.96
CA TRP A 176 12.01 13.72 -9.86
C TRP A 176 10.81 12.81 -10.03
N ARG A 177 9.80 12.99 -9.17
CA ARG A 177 8.53 12.30 -9.21
C ARG A 177 7.42 13.29 -9.53
N GLU A 178 6.57 12.94 -10.47
CA GLU A 178 5.43 13.77 -10.83
C GLU A 178 4.34 13.75 -9.75
N THR A 179 3.66 14.87 -9.60
CA THR A 179 2.50 15.04 -8.73
C THR A 179 1.55 16.07 -9.34
N VAL A 180 0.37 16.21 -8.76
CA VAL A 180 -0.62 17.19 -9.20
C VAL A 180 -0.89 18.21 -8.12
N GLN A 181 -1.20 19.44 -8.55
CA GLN A 181 -1.66 20.49 -7.66
C GLN A 181 -3.12 20.25 -7.23
N ILE A 182 -3.43 20.62 -6.01
CA ILE A 182 -4.75 20.47 -5.41
C ILE A 182 -5.13 21.82 -4.80
N PRO A 183 -5.94 22.62 -5.49
CA PRO A 183 -6.49 23.86 -4.93
C PRO A 183 -7.54 23.50 -3.87
N GLU A 184 -7.40 24.09 -2.69
CA GLU A 184 -8.32 23.91 -1.56
C GLU A 184 -8.49 25.23 -0.80
N PRO A 185 -9.52 25.36 0.05
CA PRO A 185 -9.62 26.47 0.99
C PRO A 185 -8.32 26.57 1.82
N GLY A 186 -7.63 27.71 1.73
CA GLY A 186 -6.36 27.96 2.44
C GLY A 186 -5.10 27.81 1.57
N GLY A 187 -5.23 27.54 0.26
CA GLY A 187 -4.12 27.59 -0.69
C GLY A 187 -4.08 26.43 -1.67
N THR A 188 -3.02 26.40 -2.45
CA THR A 188 -2.75 25.27 -3.36
C THR A 188 -1.73 24.34 -2.74
N PHE A 189 -2.01 23.05 -2.80
CA PHE A 189 -1.21 21.99 -2.20
C PHE A 189 -0.77 20.97 -3.25
N LEU A 190 0.21 20.16 -2.90
CA LEU A 190 0.57 18.95 -3.63
C LEU A 190 0.87 17.80 -2.65
N TRP A 191 0.83 16.58 -3.14
CA TRP A 191 1.16 15.41 -2.34
C TRP A 191 2.53 14.85 -2.71
N ALA A 192 3.40 14.69 -1.72
CA ALA A 192 4.61 13.88 -1.83
C ALA A 192 4.39 12.54 -1.17
N GLY A 193 4.50 11.44 -1.92
CA GLY A 193 4.41 10.07 -1.42
C GLY A 193 5.78 9.42 -1.26
N GLY A 194 5.87 8.38 -0.46
CA GLY A 194 7.12 7.65 -0.23
C GLY A 194 8.11 8.38 0.69
N VAL A 195 7.60 9.21 1.57
CA VAL A 195 8.39 10.03 2.47
C VAL A 195 8.81 9.23 3.70
N GLN A 196 10.11 9.07 3.95
CA GLN A 196 10.67 8.46 5.15
C GLN A 196 11.23 9.53 6.10
N GLU A 197 11.48 9.17 7.35
CA GLU A 197 11.76 10.14 8.42
C GLU A 197 12.94 11.07 8.14
N GLU A 198 13.99 10.56 7.54
CA GLU A 198 15.23 11.30 7.29
C GLU A 198 15.25 12.05 5.95
N PHE A 199 14.17 11.95 5.15
CA PHE A 199 14.14 12.55 3.83
C PHE A 199 13.87 14.05 3.92
N LEU A 200 14.72 14.87 3.28
CA LEU A 200 14.39 16.24 2.98
C LEU A 200 13.64 16.28 1.64
N ILE A 201 12.65 17.16 1.52
CA ILE A 201 11.77 17.25 0.35
C ILE A 201 12.08 18.52 -0.43
N GLN A 202 12.30 18.37 -1.72
CA GLN A 202 12.43 19.47 -2.67
C GLN A 202 11.28 19.41 -3.67
N VAL A 203 10.69 20.57 -3.97
CA VAL A 203 9.56 20.72 -4.89
C VAL A 203 9.99 21.57 -6.08
N GLN A 204 9.48 21.22 -7.26
CA GLN A 204 9.64 21.99 -8.50
C GLN A 204 8.26 22.22 -9.12
N LEU A 205 8.05 23.44 -9.59
CA LEU A 205 6.96 23.83 -10.48
C LEU A 205 7.56 24.30 -11.80
N GLU A 206 6.90 23.99 -12.91
CA GLU A 206 7.29 24.43 -14.25
C GLU A 206 6.04 24.84 -15.02
N ASP A 207 6.01 26.07 -15.51
CA ASP A 207 4.91 26.62 -16.31
C ASP A 207 5.50 27.41 -17.50
N HIS A 208 5.12 27.05 -18.72
CA HIS A 208 5.57 27.70 -19.95
C HIS A 208 7.08 27.97 -20.03
N GLY A 209 7.91 27.05 -19.51
CA GLY A 209 9.37 27.16 -19.51
C GLY A 209 9.94 27.94 -18.33
N GLN A 210 9.12 28.57 -17.51
CA GLN A 210 9.56 29.19 -16.26
C GLN A 210 9.54 28.09 -15.15
N GLN A 211 10.61 28.07 -14.33
CA GLN A 211 10.78 27.08 -13.28
C GLN A 211 10.96 27.74 -11.92
N TRP A 212 10.36 27.14 -10.92
CA TRP A 212 10.52 27.46 -9.49
C TRP A 212 10.93 26.21 -8.75
N ILE A 213 11.98 26.31 -7.96
CA ILE A 213 12.52 25.17 -7.18
C ILE A 213 12.68 25.62 -5.73
N SER A 214 12.17 24.80 -4.80
CA SER A 214 12.36 25.05 -3.38
C SER A 214 13.73 24.60 -2.90
N PRO A 215 14.24 25.10 -1.76
CA PRO A 215 15.25 24.37 -0.98
C PRO A 215 14.75 22.98 -0.60
N ALA A 216 15.66 22.13 -0.12
CA ALA A 216 15.30 20.86 0.50
C ALA A 216 14.85 21.09 1.94
N TYR A 217 13.56 20.90 2.20
CA TYR A 217 12.95 21.14 3.51
C TYR A 217 12.85 19.88 4.34
N PRO A 218 13.12 19.96 5.67
CA PRO A 218 12.86 18.87 6.60
C PRO A 218 11.34 18.68 6.82
N GLN A 219 10.97 17.53 7.37
CA GLN A 219 9.58 17.16 7.59
C GLN A 219 9.07 17.46 9.00
N TYR A 220 9.84 18.19 9.80
CA TYR A 220 9.44 18.56 11.14
C TYR A 220 8.80 19.95 11.17
N VAL A 221 7.93 20.16 12.13
CA VAL A 221 7.32 21.46 12.41
C VAL A 221 8.15 22.13 13.49
N SER A 222 8.63 23.35 13.24
CA SER A 222 9.26 24.19 14.26
C SER A 222 8.15 24.94 15.01
N VAL A 223 8.14 24.80 16.34
CA VAL A 223 7.22 25.53 17.21
C VAL A 223 8.01 26.46 18.15
N GLU A 224 7.60 27.71 18.21
CA GLU A 224 8.12 28.67 19.17
C GLU A 224 7.24 28.66 20.42
N LEU A 225 7.86 28.26 21.53
CA LEU A 225 7.17 28.24 22.82
C LEU A 225 7.35 29.60 23.51
N LYS A 226 6.23 30.17 23.97
CA LYS A 226 6.23 31.40 24.79
C LYS A 226 5.94 31.04 26.24
N SER A 227 6.63 31.69 27.17
CA SER A 227 6.30 31.56 28.57
C SER A 227 4.89 32.07 28.84
N VAL A 228 4.03 31.20 29.36
CA VAL A 228 2.75 31.60 29.94
C VAL A 228 3.09 32.06 31.35
N GLY A 229 2.98 33.34 31.64
CA GLY A 229 3.35 33.94 32.94
C GLY A 229 2.84 33.08 34.07
N GLY A 230 3.75 32.75 35.01
CA GLY A 230 3.37 32.12 36.27
C GLY A 230 2.46 33.04 37.06
N PRO A 231 1.67 32.50 38.00
CA PRO A 231 0.87 33.35 38.91
C PRO A 231 1.80 34.29 39.66
N GLY A 232 1.50 35.60 39.51
CA GLY A 232 2.13 36.63 40.34
C GLY A 232 1.70 36.52 41.80
#